data_889954ca1e388c9a1bd3912f8c834285
#
_entry.id   889954ca1e388c9a1bd3912f8c834285
#
_cell.length_a   1.000
_cell.length_b   1.000
_cell.length_c   1.000
_cell.angle_alpha   90.00
_cell.angle_beta   90.00
_cell.angle_gamma   90.00
#
_symmetry.space_group_name_H-M   'P 1'
#
loop_
_entity.id
_entity.type
_entity.pdbx_description
1 polymer ?
#
loop_
_entity_poly.entity_id
_entity_poly.type
_entity_poly.pdbx_seq_one_letter_code
_entity_poly.pdbx_strand_id
1 'polypeptide(L)'
;MIGRIPVSSVSPGGMTSQGPLVEAVETPPGRRPDGRPLGWLWLRLRNDLVFFVIAGLVIALDQATKHLVRANLLVGESVPEEGPLRITYVTNTGAAFGILQGQTLFLMVTTFFGLAAILLYFLYPPMEHGVLRLALGLQLGGAVGNLADRVRLGKVTDFMDVGPWPAFNVADSSIVVGVIVIIGFFLLAESLHQRAQGP
;
A
#
# COMPACT_ATOMS: atom_id res chain seq x y z
N MET A 1 -56.02 2.20 -81.33
CA MET A 1 -55.40 0.91 -80.94
C MET A 1 -54.73 1.08 -79.57
N ILE A 2 -55.41 0.51 -78.58
CA ILE A 2 -55.01 0.72 -77.18
C ILE A 2 -54.27 -0.53 -76.72
N GLY A 3 -52.97 -0.37 -76.49
CA GLY A 3 -52.11 -1.44 -75.97
C GLY A 3 -52.27 -1.62 -74.46
N ARG A 4 -52.62 -2.84 -74.04
CA ARG A 4 -52.69 -3.24 -72.65
C ARG A 4 -51.31 -3.47 -72.04
N ILE A 5 -51.10 -2.85 -70.86
CA ILE A 5 -49.91 -3.11 -70.01
C ILE A 5 -50.26 -4.27 -69.08
N PRO A 6 -49.44 -5.32 -68.93
CA PRO A 6 -49.67 -6.40 -67.95
C PRO A 6 -49.27 -5.94 -66.56
N VAL A 7 -50.18 -6.17 -65.60
CA VAL A 7 -49.96 -5.98 -64.16
C VAL A 7 -49.16 -7.19 -63.64
N SER A 8 -47.91 -6.97 -63.22
CA SER A 8 -47.13 -8.01 -62.52
C SER A 8 -47.52 -8.04 -61.02
N SER A 9 -47.87 -9.20 -60.55
CA SER A 9 -48.22 -9.53 -59.19
C SER A 9 -46.99 -9.38 -58.26
N VAL A 10 -47.08 -8.47 -57.32
CA VAL A 10 -46.08 -8.34 -56.23
C VAL A 10 -46.41 -9.38 -55.15
N SER A 11 -45.56 -10.35 -54.94
CA SER A 11 -45.58 -11.25 -53.78
C SER A 11 -45.13 -10.51 -52.51
N PRO A 12 -45.84 -10.68 -51.39
CA PRO A 12 -45.35 -10.14 -50.12
C PRO A 12 -44.16 -10.97 -49.59
N GLY A 13 -42.96 -10.43 -49.79
CA GLY A 13 -41.75 -10.97 -49.20
C GLY A 13 -41.77 -10.87 -47.69
N GLY A 14 -41.69 -12.02 -47.04
CA GLY A 14 -41.61 -12.10 -45.57
C GLY A 14 -40.44 -11.30 -45.02
N MET A 15 -40.71 -10.36 -44.15
CA MET A 15 -39.74 -9.71 -43.28
C MET A 15 -39.27 -10.75 -42.27
N THR A 16 -38.13 -11.42 -42.55
CA THR A 16 -37.34 -12.09 -41.51
C THR A 16 -36.61 -10.98 -40.77
N SER A 17 -37.05 -10.63 -39.55
CA SER A 17 -36.32 -9.82 -38.61
C SER A 17 -35.12 -10.64 -38.11
N GLN A 18 -34.01 -10.60 -38.84
CA GLN A 18 -32.71 -10.97 -38.28
C GLN A 18 -32.32 -9.82 -37.34
N GLY A 19 -32.56 -10.03 -36.03
CA GLY A 19 -31.94 -9.20 -34.99
C GLY A 19 -30.43 -9.17 -35.18
N PRO A 20 -29.74 -8.11 -34.72
CA PRO A 20 -28.31 -8.03 -34.86
C PRO A 20 -27.67 -9.31 -34.28
N LEU A 21 -26.95 -10.05 -35.11
CA LEU A 21 -26.09 -11.16 -34.68
C LEU A 21 -25.11 -10.55 -33.68
N VAL A 22 -25.33 -10.80 -32.39
CA VAL A 22 -24.34 -10.51 -31.36
C VAL A 22 -23.19 -11.46 -31.66
N GLU A 23 -22.22 -10.97 -32.44
CA GLU A 23 -20.98 -11.66 -32.71
C GLU A 23 -20.36 -11.96 -31.33
N ALA A 24 -20.30 -13.23 -30.97
CA ALA A 24 -19.70 -13.66 -29.73
C ALA A 24 -18.23 -13.25 -29.80
N VAL A 25 -17.86 -12.22 -29.01
CA VAL A 25 -16.47 -11.78 -28.90
C VAL A 25 -15.67 -12.96 -28.33
N GLU A 26 -15.03 -13.71 -29.21
CA GLU A 26 -14.14 -14.80 -28.80
C GLU A 26 -13.00 -14.21 -27.97
N THR A 27 -13.00 -14.49 -26.67
CA THR A 27 -11.89 -14.11 -25.80
C THR A 27 -10.64 -14.86 -26.22
N PRO A 28 -9.53 -14.16 -26.49
CA PRO A 28 -8.28 -14.80 -26.89
C PRO A 28 -7.83 -15.83 -25.83
N PRO A 29 -7.23 -16.96 -26.23
CA PRO A 29 -6.80 -18.01 -25.33
C PRO A 29 -5.86 -17.44 -24.23
N GLY A 30 -6.12 -17.80 -22.97
CA GLY A 30 -5.35 -17.32 -21.82
C GLY A 30 -5.92 -16.07 -21.13
N ARG A 31 -7.07 -15.54 -21.56
CA ARG A 31 -7.78 -14.46 -20.88
C ARG A 31 -9.16 -14.87 -20.39
N ARG A 32 -9.63 -14.24 -19.30
CA ARG A 32 -11.00 -14.37 -18.81
C ARG A 32 -11.95 -13.49 -19.64
N PRO A 33 -13.27 -13.66 -19.49
CA PRO A 33 -14.27 -12.79 -20.13
C PRO A 33 -14.11 -11.29 -19.77
N ASP A 34 -13.51 -10.99 -18.61
CA ASP A 34 -13.18 -9.63 -18.14
C ASP A 34 -11.85 -9.08 -18.73
N GLY A 35 -11.22 -9.79 -19.69
CA GLY A 35 -9.97 -9.43 -20.36
C GLY A 35 -8.70 -9.65 -19.52
N ARG A 36 -8.81 -10.12 -18.27
CA ARG A 36 -7.67 -10.31 -17.36
C ARG A 36 -6.93 -11.62 -17.66
N PRO A 37 -5.59 -11.66 -17.54
CA PRO A 37 -4.83 -12.90 -17.70
C PRO A 37 -5.18 -13.93 -16.63
N LEU A 38 -5.16 -15.22 -16.95
CA LEU A 38 -5.48 -16.32 -16.01
C LEU A 38 -4.62 -16.29 -14.74
N GLY A 39 -3.37 -15.83 -14.84
CA GLY A 39 -2.46 -15.70 -13.70
C GLY A 39 -2.71 -14.48 -12.79
N TRP A 40 -3.61 -13.56 -13.16
CA TRP A 40 -3.84 -12.32 -12.41
C TRP A 40 -4.26 -12.57 -10.95
N LEU A 41 -5.12 -13.56 -10.70
CA LEU A 41 -5.59 -13.87 -9.34
C LEU A 41 -4.43 -14.32 -8.44
N TRP A 42 -3.52 -15.15 -8.95
CA TRP A 42 -2.33 -15.60 -8.21
C TRP A 42 -1.38 -14.45 -7.89
N LEU A 43 -1.16 -13.56 -8.83
CA LEU A 43 -0.32 -12.36 -8.62
C LEU A 43 -0.94 -11.45 -7.56
N ARG A 44 -2.24 -11.24 -7.61
CA ARG A 44 -2.96 -10.44 -6.61
C ARG A 44 -2.87 -11.08 -5.23
N LEU A 45 -3.22 -12.37 -5.09
CA LEU A 45 -3.15 -13.09 -3.81
C LEU A 45 -1.73 -13.09 -3.24
N ARG A 46 -0.72 -13.28 -4.08
CA ARG A 46 0.69 -13.21 -3.64
C ARG A 46 1.06 -11.83 -3.12
N ASN A 47 0.69 -10.79 -3.83
CA ASN A 47 0.98 -9.41 -3.43
C ASN A 47 0.22 -9.01 -2.16
N ASP A 48 -1.02 -9.44 -2.01
CA ASP A 48 -1.82 -9.22 -0.80
C ASP A 48 -1.22 -9.96 0.40
N LEU A 49 -0.74 -11.20 0.21
CA LEU A 49 -0.03 -11.95 1.25
C LEU A 49 1.27 -11.23 1.68
N VAL A 50 2.07 -10.73 0.72
CA VAL A 50 3.28 -9.95 1.01
C VAL A 50 2.96 -8.74 1.89
N PHE A 51 1.91 -7.99 1.56
CA PHE A 51 1.47 -6.84 2.36
C PHE A 51 1.21 -7.21 3.83
N PHE A 52 0.41 -8.26 4.08
CA PHE A 52 0.07 -8.68 5.46
C PHE A 52 1.25 -9.31 6.20
N VAL A 53 2.07 -10.12 5.50
CA VAL A 53 3.26 -10.74 6.10
C VAL A 53 4.27 -9.67 6.52
N ILE A 54 4.56 -8.69 5.66
CA ILE A 54 5.48 -7.59 5.98
C ILE A 54 4.94 -6.75 7.14
N ALA A 55 3.65 -6.37 7.11
CA ALA A 55 3.05 -5.63 8.21
C ALA A 55 3.13 -6.41 9.54
N GLY A 56 2.80 -7.69 9.53
CA GLY A 56 2.89 -8.57 10.71
C GLY A 56 4.32 -8.71 11.25
N LEU A 57 5.30 -8.88 10.37
CA LEU A 57 6.73 -8.96 10.76
C LEU A 57 7.21 -7.66 11.37
N VAL A 58 6.87 -6.51 10.78
CA VAL A 58 7.23 -5.19 11.33
C VAL A 58 6.63 -4.99 12.71
N ILE A 59 5.34 -5.28 12.89
CA ILE A 59 4.66 -5.18 14.20
C ILE A 59 5.35 -6.09 15.22
N ALA A 60 5.61 -7.34 14.85
CA ALA A 60 6.24 -8.30 15.75
C ALA A 60 7.66 -7.86 16.16
N LEU A 61 8.49 -7.45 15.22
CA LEU A 61 9.84 -6.97 15.47
C LEU A 61 9.84 -5.68 16.31
N ASP A 62 8.98 -4.71 15.96
CA ASP A 62 8.86 -3.47 16.70
C ASP A 62 8.46 -3.71 18.16
N GLN A 63 7.39 -4.47 18.38
CA GLN A 63 6.90 -4.72 19.73
C GLN A 63 7.85 -5.61 20.56
N ALA A 64 8.51 -6.60 19.92
CA ALA A 64 9.51 -7.43 20.59
C ALA A 64 10.74 -6.62 21.02
N THR A 65 11.30 -5.79 20.13
CA THR A 65 12.45 -4.93 20.46
C THR A 65 12.12 -3.90 21.53
N LYS A 66 10.96 -3.23 21.43
CA LYS A 66 10.47 -2.31 22.47
C LYS A 66 10.25 -3.00 23.81
N HIS A 67 9.73 -4.23 23.80
CA HIS A 67 9.57 -5.02 25.03
C HIS A 67 10.94 -5.34 25.66
N LEU A 68 11.92 -5.79 24.86
CA LEU A 68 13.26 -6.08 25.34
C LEU A 68 13.93 -4.85 25.96
N VAL A 69 13.81 -3.69 25.31
CA VAL A 69 14.35 -2.42 25.84
C VAL A 69 13.70 -2.08 27.19
N ARG A 70 12.38 -2.12 27.27
CA ARG A 70 11.66 -1.83 28.51
C ARG A 70 11.94 -2.81 29.65
N ALA A 71 12.28 -4.06 29.32
CA ALA A 71 12.55 -5.11 30.30
C ALA A 71 13.99 -5.03 30.87
N ASN A 72 14.93 -4.45 30.13
CA ASN A 72 16.36 -4.51 30.45
C ASN A 72 17.01 -3.16 30.76
N LEU A 73 16.37 -2.03 30.42
CA LEU A 73 16.92 -0.69 30.62
C LEU A 73 15.96 0.19 31.42
N LEU A 74 16.53 1.09 32.22
CA LEU A 74 15.81 2.19 32.84
C LEU A 74 15.63 3.34 31.83
N VAL A 75 14.58 4.16 32.02
CA VAL A 75 14.37 5.33 31.16
C VAL A 75 15.56 6.27 31.24
N GLY A 76 16.16 6.58 30.10
CA GLY A 76 17.38 7.40 29.97
C GLY A 76 18.69 6.58 30.01
N GLU A 77 18.65 5.30 30.31
CA GLU A 77 19.81 4.42 30.29
C GLU A 77 20.22 4.07 28.85
N SER A 78 21.53 3.98 28.62
CA SER A 78 22.12 3.70 27.28
C SER A 78 23.13 2.54 27.40
N VAL A 79 23.13 1.69 26.36
CA VAL A 79 24.10 0.60 26.21
C VAL A 79 24.64 0.64 24.77
N PRO A 80 25.97 0.80 24.59
CA PRO A 80 26.94 1.25 25.59
C PRO A 80 26.61 2.65 26.14
N GLU A 81 27.23 3.03 27.26
CA GLU A 81 26.99 4.35 27.87
C GLU A 81 27.48 5.49 26.97
N GLU A 82 28.59 5.27 26.23
CA GLU A 82 29.16 6.23 25.30
C GLU A 82 29.33 5.62 23.90
N GLY A 83 29.35 6.47 22.89
CA GLY A 83 29.58 6.08 21.50
C GLY A 83 28.54 6.66 20.53
N PRO A 84 28.80 6.54 19.21
CA PRO A 84 27.93 7.10 18.18
C PRO A 84 26.67 6.25 17.91
N LEU A 85 26.66 4.99 18.32
CA LEU A 85 25.54 4.05 18.15
C LEU A 85 25.25 3.42 19.51
N ARG A 86 24.04 3.67 20.03
CA ARG A 86 23.61 3.19 21.35
C ARG A 86 22.18 2.67 21.29
N ILE A 87 21.86 1.80 22.23
CA ILE A 87 20.47 1.47 22.56
C ILE A 87 20.12 2.28 23.80
N THR A 88 19.30 3.30 23.65
CA THR A 88 18.92 4.22 24.75
C THR A 88 17.41 4.13 24.97
N TYR A 89 16.97 3.81 26.18
CA TYR A 89 15.52 3.79 26.45
C TYR A 89 14.96 5.21 26.58
N VAL A 90 14.31 5.68 25.51
CA VAL A 90 13.65 6.99 25.46
C VAL A 90 12.15 6.82 25.38
N THR A 91 11.40 7.66 26.09
CA THR A 91 9.94 7.72 26.00
C THR A 91 9.50 8.98 25.25
N ASN A 92 8.71 8.81 24.19
CA ASN A 92 8.28 9.87 23.29
C ASN A 92 6.76 10.05 23.34
N THR A 93 6.30 11.20 23.83
CA THR A 93 4.88 11.59 23.84
C THR A 93 4.48 12.43 22.64
N GLY A 94 5.45 12.77 21.77
CA GLY A 94 5.28 13.59 20.58
C GLY A 94 5.43 12.83 19.27
N ALA A 95 5.74 13.58 18.23
CA ALA A 95 6.22 13.11 16.95
C ALA A 95 7.75 13.20 16.89
N ALA A 96 8.32 12.97 15.69
CA ALA A 96 9.74 13.12 15.45
C ALA A 96 10.25 14.51 15.89
N PHE A 97 11.51 14.57 16.37
CA PHE A 97 12.16 15.82 16.85
C PHE A 97 11.48 16.50 18.05
N GLY A 98 10.67 15.77 18.82
CA GLY A 98 9.95 16.33 19.98
C GLY A 98 8.83 17.31 19.61
N ILE A 99 8.41 17.34 18.33
CA ILE A 99 7.27 18.14 17.89
C ILE A 99 5.99 17.53 18.46
N LEU A 100 5.02 18.37 18.85
CA LEU A 100 3.72 17.93 19.40
C LEU A 100 3.85 17.10 20.69
N GLN A 101 4.82 17.41 21.56
CA GLN A 101 4.92 16.76 22.87
C GLN A 101 3.61 16.92 23.67
N GLY A 102 3.18 15.83 24.31
CA GLY A 102 1.92 15.80 25.06
C GLY A 102 0.65 15.70 24.18
N GLN A 103 0.77 15.75 22.86
CA GLN A 103 -0.36 15.69 21.92
C GLN A 103 -0.66 14.23 21.48
N THR A 104 -0.55 13.28 22.40
CA THR A 104 -0.72 11.85 22.11
C THR A 104 -2.06 11.54 21.43
N LEU A 105 -3.16 12.18 21.86
CA LEU A 105 -4.47 11.97 21.25
C LEU A 105 -4.50 12.45 19.78
N PHE A 106 -3.95 13.62 19.51
CA PHE A 106 -3.85 14.15 18.14
C PHE A 106 -3.04 13.20 17.24
N LEU A 107 -1.92 12.69 17.75
CA LEU A 107 -1.09 11.72 17.03
C LEU A 107 -1.79 10.36 16.81
N MET A 108 -2.60 9.90 17.75
CA MET A 108 -3.44 8.70 17.55
C MET A 108 -4.48 8.91 16.46
N VAL A 109 -5.17 10.05 16.48
CA VAL A 109 -6.21 10.39 15.48
C VAL A 109 -5.59 10.50 14.08
N THR A 110 -4.48 11.22 13.93
CA THR A 110 -3.78 11.34 12.64
C THR A 110 -3.25 9.99 12.14
N THR A 111 -2.73 9.15 13.03
CA THR A 111 -2.31 7.78 12.70
C THR A 111 -3.50 6.95 12.22
N PHE A 112 -4.67 7.06 12.86
CA PHE A 112 -5.89 6.38 12.42
C PHE A 112 -6.30 6.77 11.00
N PHE A 113 -6.27 8.06 10.65
CA PHE A 113 -6.54 8.51 9.28
C PHE A 113 -5.48 8.01 8.29
N GLY A 114 -4.21 7.97 8.68
CA GLY A 114 -3.13 7.37 7.87
C GLY A 114 -3.37 5.88 7.61
N LEU A 115 -3.74 5.12 8.64
CA LEU A 115 -4.10 3.70 8.50
C LEU A 115 -5.31 3.50 7.59
N ALA A 116 -6.35 4.34 7.73
CA ALA A 116 -7.52 4.31 6.85
C ALA A 116 -7.13 4.57 5.38
N ALA A 117 -6.26 5.54 5.12
CA ALA A 117 -5.76 5.83 3.77
C ALA A 117 -4.96 4.65 3.18
N ILE A 118 -4.09 4.01 3.96
CA ILE A 118 -3.35 2.81 3.55
C ILE A 118 -4.32 1.66 3.20
N LEU A 119 -5.33 1.43 4.04
CA LEU A 119 -6.34 0.40 3.81
C LEU A 119 -7.22 0.70 2.59
N LEU A 120 -7.62 1.95 2.39
CA LEU A 120 -8.37 2.36 1.19
C LEU A 120 -7.55 2.13 -0.08
N TYR A 121 -6.28 2.51 -0.07
CA TYR A 121 -5.38 2.22 -1.20
C TYR A 121 -5.20 0.71 -1.41
N PHE A 122 -5.13 -0.07 -0.33
CA PHE A 122 -5.05 -1.54 -0.41
C PHE A 122 -6.29 -2.15 -1.06
N LEU A 123 -7.49 -1.69 -0.67
CA LEU A 123 -8.78 -2.20 -1.18
C LEU A 123 -9.04 -1.76 -2.63
N TYR A 124 -8.68 -0.52 -2.97
CA TYR A 124 -8.94 0.11 -4.27
C TYR A 124 -7.64 0.61 -4.92
N PRO A 125 -6.68 -0.28 -5.23
CA PRO A 125 -5.39 0.15 -5.73
C PRO A 125 -5.51 0.72 -7.14
N PRO A 126 -5.07 1.97 -7.39
CA PRO A 126 -4.99 2.51 -8.74
C PRO A 126 -3.93 1.79 -9.58
N MET A 127 -2.94 1.18 -8.94
CA MET A 127 -1.88 0.39 -9.56
C MET A 127 -1.62 -0.90 -8.77
N GLU A 128 -1.76 -2.06 -9.41
CA GLU A 128 -1.49 -3.37 -8.79
C GLU A 128 -0.01 -3.74 -8.97
N HIS A 129 0.87 -3.21 -8.12
CA HIS A 129 2.31 -3.51 -8.17
C HIS A 129 2.84 -4.05 -6.83
N GLY A 130 3.63 -5.15 -6.88
CA GLY A 130 4.13 -5.81 -5.66
C GLY A 130 5.02 -4.92 -4.79
N VAL A 131 5.81 -4.03 -5.41
CA VAL A 131 6.66 -3.06 -4.68
C VAL A 131 5.81 -2.09 -3.85
N LEU A 132 4.68 -1.62 -4.39
CA LEU A 132 3.76 -0.75 -3.65
C LEU A 132 3.11 -1.51 -2.49
N ARG A 133 2.74 -2.79 -2.66
CA ARG A 133 2.21 -3.63 -1.58
C ARG A 133 3.22 -3.84 -0.46
N LEU A 134 4.49 -4.08 -0.80
CA LEU A 134 5.57 -4.16 0.18
C LEU A 134 5.72 -2.84 0.96
N ALA A 135 5.80 -1.72 0.26
CA ALA A 135 5.96 -0.41 0.88
C ALA A 135 4.79 -0.03 1.81
N LEU A 136 3.56 -0.32 1.38
CA LEU A 136 2.36 -0.13 2.20
C LEU A 136 2.32 -1.06 3.40
N GLY A 137 2.82 -2.31 3.27
CA GLY A 137 2.97 -3.25 4.38
C GLY A 137 3.94 -2.73 5.45
N LEU A 138 5.08 -2.15 5.04
CA LEU A 138 6.03 -1.48 5.93
C LEU A 138 5.39 -0.31 6.69
N GLN A 139 4.64 0.55 5.98
CA GLN A 139 3.95 1.69 6.60
C GLN A 139 2.84 1.25 7.54
N LEU A 140 2.02 0.26 7.15
CA LEU A 140 0.97 -0.28 7.99
C LEU A 140 1.56 -0.84 9.29
N GLY A 141 2.61 -1.68 9.18
CA GLY A 141 3.27 -2.30 10.32
C GLY A 141 3.83 -1.27 11.29
N GLY A 142 4.55 -0.27 10.80
CA GLY A 142 5.11 0.81 11.60
C GLY A 142 4.04 1.69 12.25
N ALA A 143 3.02 2.09 11.51
CA ALA A 143 1.93 2.90 12.05
C ALA A 143 1.17 2.15 13.16
N VAL A 144 0.87 0.85 12.98
CA VAL A 144 0.24 0.01 13.99
C VAL A 144 1.14 -0.19 15.21
N GLY A 145 2.45 -0.42 15.01
CA GLY A 145 3.43 -0.58 16.10
C GLY A 145 3.47 0.64 17.03
N ASN A 146 3.59 1.84 16.46
CA ASN A 146 3.59 3.08 17.23
C ASN A 146 2.21 3.42 17.82
N LEU A 147 1.12 3.08 17.15
CA LEU A 147 -0.23 3.24 17.69
C LEU A 147 -0.46 2.33 18.89
N ALA A 148 0.01 1.07 18.83
CA ALA A 148 -0.10 0.12 19.93
C ALA A 148 0.57 0.63 21.21
N ASP A 149 1.77 1.22 21.11
CA ASP A 149 2.43 1.86 22.24
C ASP A 149 1.62 3.03 22.80
N ARG A 150 1.12 3.92 21.93
CA ARG A 150 0.31 5.07 22.37
C ARG A 150 -0.99 4.67 23.07
N VAL A 151 -1.67 3.65 22.56
CA VAL A 151 -2.92 3.15 23.18
C VAL A 151 -2.65 2.48 24.52
N ARG A 152 -1.55 1.71 24.64
CA ARG A 152 -1.23 0.95 25.87
C ARG A 152 -0.51 1.77 26.93
N LEU A 153 0.40 2.66 26.51
CA LEU A 153 1.35 3.32 27.38
C LEU A 153 1.19 4.86 27.39
N GLY A 154 0.39 5.43 26.51
CA GLY A 154 0.26 6.87 26.30
C GLY A 154 1.47 7.52 25.63
N LYS A 155 2.51 6.75 25.27
CA LYS A 155 3.79 7.20 24.75
C LYS A 155 4.43 6.10 23.89
N VAL A 156 5.37 6.48 23.04
CA VAL A 156 6.13 5.53 22.20
C VAL A 156 7.47 5.25 22.88
N THR A 157 7.94 4.01 22.77
CA THR A 157 9.30 3.61 23.17
C THR A 157 10.23 3.76 21.97
N ASP A 158 11.22 4.66 22.08
CA ASP A 158 12.29 4.83 21.14
C ASP A 158 13.60 4.31 21.75
N PHE A 159 14.51 3.78 20.91
CA PHE A 159 15.72 3.16 21.46
C PHE A 159 16.93 3.16 20.53
N MET A 160 16.80 3.35 19.22
CA MET A 160 17.92 3.49 18.31
C MET A 160 18.48 4.91 18.41
N ASP A 161 19.59 5.07 19.10
CA ASP A 161 20.27 6.34 19.30
C ASP A 161 21.55 6.38 18.44
N VAL A 162 21.57 7.28 17.46
CA VAL A 162 22.68 7.44 16.51
C VAL A 162 23.36 8.81 16.68
N GLY A 163 23.41 9.32 17.88
CA GLY A 163 24.09 10.54 18.28
C GLY A 163 23.28 11.81 18.05
N PRO A 164 23.56 12.62 17.01
CA PRO A 164 22.88 13.93 16.84
C PRO A 164 21.43 13.82 16.39
N TRP A 165 20.98 12.64 16.01
CA TRP A 165 19.61 12.38 15.59
C TRP A 165 18.74 11.95 16.76
N PRO A 166 17.46 12.37 16.84
CA PRO A 166 16.55 11.87 17.86
C PRO A 166 16.46 10.34 17.84
N ALA A 167 16.40 9.73 19.01
CA ALA A 167 16.18 8.29 19.10
C ALA A 167 14.89 7.90 18.37
N PHE A 168 14.90 6.72 17.74
CA PHE A 168 13.80 6.18 16.95
C PHE A 168 13.66 4.66 17.19
N ASN A 169 12.72 4.01 16.54
CA ASN A 169 12.44 2.59 16.71
C ASN A 169 12.25 1.87 15.37
N VAL A 170 11.93 0.57 15.41
CA VAL A 170 11.70 -0.25 14.19
C VAL A 170 10.51 0.24 13.39
N ALA A 171 9.43 0.67 14.06
CA ALA A 171 8.25 1.21 13.40
C ALA A 171 8.57 2.47 12.59
N ASP A 172 9.32 3.41 13.15
CA ASP A 172 9.74 4.64 12.46
C ASP A 172 10.61 4.32 11.25
N SER A 173 11.59 3.41 11.41
CA SER A 173 12.45 2.95 10.33
C SER A 173 11.62 2.35 9.19
N SER A 174 10.64 1.52 9.51
CA SER A 174 9.79 0.88 8.50
C SER A 174 8.92 1.87 7.74
N ILE A 175 8.37 2.89 8.41
CA ILE A 175 7.61 3.97 7.77
C ILE A 175 8.51 4.73 6.80
N VAL A 176 9.70 5.14 7.24
CA VAL A 176 10.66 5.89 6.40
C VAL A 176 11.07 5.07 5.17
N VAL A 177 11.45 3.80 5.36
CA VAL A 177 11.80 2.90 4.24
C VAL A 177 10.60 2.73 3.29
N GLY A 178 9.39 2.55 3.81
CA GLY A 178 8.18 2.47 2.99
C GLY A 178 7.96 3.72 2.13
N VAL A 179 8.15 4.91 2.68
CA VAL A 179 8.07 6.18 1.95
C VAL A 179 9.15 6.25 0.85
N ILE A 180 10.40 5.92 1.18
CA ILE A 180 11.52 5.93 0.21
C ILE A 180 11.22 4.98 -0.96
N VAL A 181 10.70 3.78 -0.68
CA VAL A 181 10.34 2.79 -1.70
C VAL A 181 9.23 3.32 -2.62
N ILE A 182 8.19 3.98 -2.08
CA ILE A 182 7.12 4.58 -2.88
C ILE A 182 7.67 5.69 -3.79
N ILE A 183 8.42 6.63 -3.22
CA ILE A 183 9.01 7.73 -3.98
C ILE A 183 9.93 7.19 -5.08
N GLY A 184 10.83 6.28 -4.73
CA GLY A 184 11.75 5.65 -5.69
C GLY A 184 11.03 4.93 -6.83
N PHE A 185 9.93 4.23 -6.51
CA PHE A 185 9.09 3.58 -7.51
C PHE A 185 8.52 4.56 -8.52
N PHE A 186 7.94 5.68 -8.08
CA PHE A 186 7.34 6.66 -8.98
C PHE A 186 8.39 7.41 -9.80
N LEU A 187 9.52 7.80 -9.21
CA LEU A 187 10.62 8.46 -9.94
C LEU A 187 11.19 7.55 -11.03
N LEU A 188 11.36 6.25 -10.74
CA LEU A 188 11.85 5.29 -11.72
C LEU A 188 10.82 5.08 -12.84
N ALA A 189 9.55 4.93 -12.51
CA ALA A 189 8.47 4.75 -13.49
C ALA A 189 8.38 5.94 -14.45
N GLU A 190 8.49 7.18 -13.94
CA GLU A 190 8.49 8.38 -14.76
C GLU A 190 9.72 8.45 -15.66
N SER A 191 10.91 8.17 -15.13
CA SER A 191 12.14 8.17 -15.91
C SER A 191 12.12 7.16 -17.08
N LEU A 192 11.54 5.98 -16.85
CA LEU A 192 11.37 4.98 -17.91
C LEU A 192 10.36 5.43 -18.96
N HIS A 193 9.27 6.07 -18.55
CA HIS A 193 8.26 6.60 -19.47
C HIS A 193 8.83 7.69 -20.37
N GLN A 194 9.59 8.63 -19.82
CA GLN A 194 10.25 9.70 -20.60
C GLN A 194 11.26 9.13 -21.63
N ARG A 195 12.04 8.11 -21.25
CA ARG A 195 12.98 7.45 -22.18
C ARG A 195 12.27 6.71 -23.32
N ALA A 196 11.09 6.17 -23.07
CA ALA A 196 10.30 5.45 -24.06
C ALA A 196 9.64 6.40 -25.09
N GLN A 197 9.44 7.68 -24.74
CA GLN A 197 8.87 8.69 -25.65
C GLN A 197 9.90 9.34 -26.59
N GLY A 198 11.23 9.14 -26.37
CA GLY A 198 12.35 9.59 -27.21
C GLY A 198 12.36 11.08 -27.54
N PRO A 199 13.45 11.65 -28.02
CA PRO A 199 13.40 12.99 -28.60
C PRO A 199 12.70 12.99 -29.98
#